data_47eeb1a07e5e7c1f87542d2553ffd5ee
#
_entry.id   47eeb1a07e5e7c1f87542d2553ffd5ee
#
_cell.length_a   1.000
_cell.length_b   1.000
_cell.length_c   1.000
_cell.angle_alpha   90.00
_cell.angle_beta   90.00
_cell.angle_gamma   90.00
#
_symmetry.space_group_name_H-M   'P 1'
#
loop_
_entity.id
_entity.type
_entity.pdbx_description
1 polymer ?
#
loop_
_entity_poly.entity_id
_entity_poly.type
_entity_poly.pdbx_seq_one_letter_code
_entity_poly.pdbx_strand_id
1 'polypeptide(L)'
;ETGEYTYTLTENGSKIVQFMNDGDVKTETFKVQVEIEGGKIVEKDITITIKGTNDAPTFTDTVTGLEGDVKQDAFVDPDGSDGGVPGVVFTGTLSGATDVDDPDGQLRFMLVGKDGKPVTELKTEYGTIVLTYETAADGSIITHYKYTLDNESTKLDEALNKLQNGETLPDGAKVVVVDPHGKVSEEQKDLTINIHKPDNEGGWDGGAGLIIDADKSEFNGAVVEDGRDLPQTPDVT
;
A
#
# COMPACT_ATOMS: atom_id res chain seq x y z
N GLU A 1 -55.60 -2.70 -28.05
CA GLU A 1 -54.33 -1.96 -27.94
C GLU A 1 -53.65 -2.38 -26.67
N THR A 2 -52.40 -2.87 -26.75
CA THR A 2 -51.52 -3.10 -25.63
C THR A 2 -50.88 -1.79 -25.28
N GLY A 3 -51.13 -1.26 -24.09
CA GLY A 3 -50.49 -0.03 -23.63
C GLY A 3 -49.03 -0.32 -23.30
N GLU A 4 -48.12 0.00 -24.21
CA GLU A 4 -46.69 -0.03 -23.94
C GLU A 4 -46.24 1.34 -23.44
N TYR A 5 -45.33 1.36 -22.48
CA TYR A 5 -44.66 2.57 -22.01
C TYR A 5 -43.16 2.36 -21.94
N THR A 6 -42.41 3.43 -22.13
CA THR A 6 -40.96 3.45 -21.96
C THR A 6 -40.64 4.43 -20.85
N TYR A 7 -39.82 4.00 -19.91
CA TYR A 7 -39.25 4.85 -18.90
C TYR A 7 -37.77 5.09 -19.22
N THR A 8 -37.36 6.36 -19.17
CA THR A 8 -35.98 6.75 -19.40
C THR A 8 -35.57 7.72 -18.29
N LEU A 9 -34.44 7.46 -17.65
CA LEU A 9 -33.85 8.39 -16.69
C LEU A 9 -33.49 9.70 -17.37
N THR A 10 -33.85 10.82 -16.75
CA THR A 10 -33.33 12.12 -17.16
C THR A 10 -31.85 12.22 -16.83
N GLU A 11 -31.15 13.22 -17.40
CA GLU A 11 -29.74 13.48 -17.05
C GLU A 11 -29.55 13.67 -15.53
N ASN A 12 -30.44 14.41 -14.86
CA ASN A 12 -30.42 14.58 -13.43
C ASN A 12 -30.73 13.28 -12.68
N GLY A 13 -31.68 12.48 -13.20
CA GLY A 13 -31.99 11.17 -12.65
C GLY A 13 -30.79 10.23 -12.72
N SER A 14 -30.10 10.19 -13.85
CA SER A 14 -28.88 9.39 -14.03
C SER A 14 -27.78 9.80 -13.05
N LYS A 15 -27.58 11.11 -12.82
CA LYS A 15 -26.62 11.61 -11.82
C LYS A 15 -26.96 11.21 -10.39
N ILE A 16 -28.25 11.05 -10.07
CA ILE A 16 -28.67 10.64 -8.73
C ILE A 16 -28.48 9.12 -8.54
N VAL A 17 -28.79 8.34 -9.57
CA VAL A 17 -28.72 6.86 -9.48
C VAL A 17 -27.29 6.34 -9.46
N GLN A 18 -26.34 7.06 -10.02
CA GLN A 18 -24.93 6.64 -9.99
C GLN A 18 -24.29 6.66 -8.59
N PHE A 19 -24.94 7.30 -7.60
CA PHE A 19 -24.54 7.29 -6.20
C PHE A 19 -25.32 6.29 -5.36
N MET A 20 -25.97 5.32 -5.98
CA MET A 20 -26.80 4.32 -5.32
C MET A 20 -26.07 2.98 -5.28
N ASN A 21 -25.84 2.50 -4.06
CA ASN A 21 -25.23 1.21 -3.79
C ASN A 21 -26.18 0.03 -4.02
N ASP A 22 -25.63 -1.18 -4.00
CA ASP A 22 -26.42 -2.42 -4.03
C ASP A 22 -27.42 -2.46 -2.86
N GLY A 23 -28.69 -2.66 -3.21
CA GLY A 23 -29.79 -2.68 -2.25
C GLY A 23 -30.51 -1.35 -2.10
N ASP A 24 -29.94 -0.25 -2.59
CA ASP A 24 -30.65 1.02 -2.65
C ASP A 24 -31.81 0.96 -3.65
N VAL A 25 -32.92 1.56 -3.26
CA VAL A 25 -34.12 1.57 -4.08
C VAL A 25 -34.75 2.95 -4.09
N LYS A 26 -35.05 3.44 -5.29
CA LYS A 26 -35.91 4.62 -5.50
C LYS A 26 -37.13 4.22 -6.29
N THR A 27 -38.26 4.84 -5.95
CA THR A 27 -39.52 4.61 -6.66
C THR A 27 -40.08 5.93 -7.20
N GLU A 28 -40.59 5.89 -8.42
CA GLU A 28 -41.35 6.97 -9.02
C GLU A 28 -42.73 6.44 -9.39
N THR A 29 -43.76 7.22 -9.12
CA THR A 29 -45.14 6.83 -9.42
C THR A 29 -45.78 7.84 -10.35
N PHE A 30 -46.31 7.35 -11.45
CA PHE A 30 -46.98 8.12 -12.47
C PHE A 30 -48.45 7.75 -12.53
N LYS A 31 -49.34 8.75 -12.61
CA LYS A 31 -50.76 8.50 -12.89
C LYS A 31 -50.98 8.48 -14.40
N VAL A 32 -51.53 7.40 -14.90
CA VAL A 32 -51.97 7.28 -16.28
C VAL A 32 -53.49 7.28 -16.32
N GLN A 33 -54.03 8.00 -17.28
CA GLN A 33 -55.45 8.04 -17.54
C GLN A 33 -55.76 7.23 -18.79
N VAL A 34 -56.70 6.33 -18.69
CA VAL A 34 -57.17 5.52 -19.80
C VAL A 34 -58.63 5.86 -20.03
N GLU A 35 -58.97 6.32 -21.24
CA GLU A 35 -60.32 6.47 -21.66
C GLU A 35 -60.85 5.13 -22.16
N ILE A 36 -61.93 4.66 -21.56
CA ILE A 36 -62.59 3.42 -21.96
C ILE A 36 -63.86 3.75 -22.80
N GLU A 37 -64.42 2.74 -23.44
CA GLU A 37 -65.62 2.87 -24.27
C GLU A 37 -66.71 3.60 -23.48
N GLY A 38 -67.29 4.63 -24.10
CA GLY A 38 -68.29 5.52 -23.50
C GLY A 38 -67.69 6.79 -22.83
N GLY A 39 -66.42 7.11 -23.06
CA GLY A 39 -65.79 8.37 -22.62
C GLY A 39 -65.45 8.42 -21.14
N LYS A 40 -65.53 7.30 -20.43
CA LYS A 40 -65.15 7.24 -19.01
C LYS A 40 -63.63 7.15 -18.84
N ILE A 41 -63.08 8.05 -18.03
CA ILE A 41 -61.67 8.03 -17.70
C ILE A 41 -61.43 7.18 -16.45
N VAL A 42 -60.47 6.28 -16.52
CA VAL A 42 -59.97 5.46 -15.41
C VAL A 42 -58.50 5.81 -15.17
N GLU A 43 -58.18 6.16 -13.93
CA GLU A 43 -56.80 6.41 -13.50
C GLU A 43 -56.16 5.14 -12.95
N LYS A 44 -54.90 4.95 -13.27
CA LYS A 44 -54.04 3.90 -12.71
C LYS A 44 -52.68 4.47 -12.41
N ASP A 45 -52.09 3.99 -11.33
CA ASP A 45 -50.69 4.31 -10.96
C ASP A 45 -49.76 3.27 -11.59
N ILE A 46 -48.71 3.77 -12.24
CA ILE A 46 -47.56 2.99 -12.69
C ILE A 46 -46.40 3.35 -11.74
N THR A 47 -45.87 2.37 -11.06
CA THR A 47 -44.69 2.54 -10.17
C THR A 47 -43.45 1.96 -10.85
N ILE A 48 -42.43 2.78 -11.05
CA ILE A 48 -41.13 2.40 -11.54
C ILE A 48 -40.22 2.26 -10.33
N THR A 49 -39.56 1.11 -10.23
CA THR A 49 -38.55 0.84 -9.19
C THR A 49 -37.16 0.92 -9.83
N ILE A 50 -36.37 1.83 -9.35
CA ILE A 50 -34.98 2.02 -9.74
C ILE A 50 -34.12 1.39 -8.65
N LYS A 51 -33.22 0.49 -9.03
CA LYS A 51 -32.31 -0.18 -8.11
C LYS A 51 -30.91 0.35 -8.32
N GLY A 52 -30.19 0.60 -7.24
CA GLY A 52 -28.78 0.90 -7.25
C GLY A 52 -27.92 -0.32 -7.60
N THR A 53 -26.73 -0.05 -8.02
CA THR A 53 -25.65 -1.03 -8.21
C THR A 53 -24.39 -0.41 -7.67
N ASN A 54 -23.72 -1.09 -6.74
CA ASN A 54 -22.44 -0.64 -6.23
C ASN A 54 -21.39 -0.64 -7.34
N ASP A 55 -20.66 0.45 -7.51
CA ASP A 55 -19.53 0.55 -8.41
C ASP A 55 -18.23 0.10 -7.72
N ALA A 56 -17.16 -0.12 -8.45
CA ALA A 56 -15.89 -0.49 -7.89
C ALA A 56 -15.02 0.76 -7.68
N PRO A 57 -14.27 0.84 -6.57
CA PRO A 57 -13.35 1.94 -6.37
C PRO A 57 -12.24 1.95 -7.42
N THR A 58 -11.71 3.12 -7.68
CA THR A 58 -10.63 3.35 -8.64
C THR A 58 -9.49 4.11 -8.01
N PHE A 59 -8.29 3.93 -8.55
CA PHE A 59 -7.16 4.79 -8.18
C PHE A 59 -7.30 6.14 -8.88
N THR A 60 -6.90 7.21 -8.18
CA THR A 60 -6.78 8.53 -8.80
C THR A 60 -5.49 8.64 -9.60
N ASP A 61 -5.33 9.70 -10.40
CA ASP A 61 -4.09 9.98 -11.12
C ASP A 61 -2.89 10.23 -10.21
N THR A 62 -3.14 10.55 -8.93
CA THR A 62 -2.12 10.88 -7.92
C THR A 62 -2.19 9.91 -6.75
N VAL A 63 -1.74 8.68 -6.96
CA VAL A 63 -1.56 7.72 -5.85
C VAL A 63 -0.24 8.01 -5.15
N THR A 64 -0.23 8.01 -3.82
CA THR A 64 0.97 8.25 -3.02
C THR A 64 1.24 7.10 -2.04
N GLY A 65 2.47 7.04 -1.56
CA GLY A 65 2.91 6.04 -0.58
C GLY A 65 3.23 4.67 -1.19
N LEU A 66 3.40 4.58 -2.51
CA LEU A 66 3.70 3.32 -3.20
C LEU A 66 5.20 2.96 -3.21
N GLU A 67 6.04 3.80 -2.63
CA GLU A 67 7.48 3.57 -2.57
C GLU A 67 8.01 3.76 -1.15
N GLY A 68 9.00 2.98 -0.78
CA GLY A 68 9.69 3.06 0.49
C GLY A 68 11.09 2.50 0.38
N ASP A 69 11.91 2.81 1.38
CA ASP A 69 13.30 2.41 1.44
C ASP A 69 13.61 1.75 2.80
N VAL A 70 14.34 0.65 2.76
CA VAL A 70 14.91 0.00 3.94
C VAL A 70 16.37 -0.34 3.66
N LYS A 71 17.15 -0.47 4.71
CA LYS A 71 18.55 -0.87 4.61
C LYS A 71 18.75 -2.13 5.44
N GLN A 72 19.41 -3.12 4.85
CA GLN A 72 19.89 -4.24 5.64
C GLN A 72 20.93 -3.72 6.63
N ASP A 73 20.72 -4.03 7.90
CA ASP A 73 21.66 -3.69 8.96
C ASP A 73 22.54 -4.89 9.25
N ALA A 74 23.84 -4.76 8.99
CA ALA A 74 24.84 -5.79 9.34
C ALA A 74 25.20 -5.75 10.84
N PHE A 75 24.85 -4.64 11.52
CA PHE A 75 25.05 -4.44 12.95
C PHE A 75 23.80 -3.78 13.53
N VAL A 76 23.12 -4.50 14.41
CA VAL A 76 22.13 -3.87 15.29
C VAL A 76 22.93 -3.06 16.31
N ASP A 77 22.98 -1.73 16.13
CA ASP A 77 23.51 -0.84 17.15
C ASP A 77 22.55 -0.89 18.37
N PRO A 78 23.02 -1.38 19.53
CA PRO A 78 22.16 -1.53 20.70
C PRO A 78 21.59 -0.20 21.22
N ASP A 79 22.13 0.94 20.81
CA ASP A 79 21.71 2.27 21.27
C ASP A 79 20.86 3.04 20.25
N GLY A 80 20.66 2.51 19.03
CA GLY A 80 19.81 3.13 18.00
C GLY A 80 20.38 4.41 17.42
N SER A 81 21.69 4.63 17.46
CA SER A 81 22.33 5.88 17.07
C SER A 81 22.76 5.96 15.59
N ASP A 82 22.26 5.11 14.73
CA ASP A 82 22.63 5.00 13.31
C ASP A 82 22.17 6.16 12.40
N GLY A 83 22.12 7.37 12.97
CA GLY A 83 22.18 8.63 12.23
C GLY A 83 21.08 8.89 11.19
N GLY A 84 19.91 8.23 11.29
CA GLY A 84 18.76 8.46 10.43
C GLY A 84 18.81 7.75 9.06
N VAL A 85 19.62 6.72 8.93
CA VAL A 85 19.59 5.79 7.80
C VAL A 85 18.31 4.95 7.92
N PRO A 86 17.57 4.66 6.81
CA PRO A 86 16.43 3.75 6.85
C PRO A 86 16.88 2.41 7.45
N GLY A 87 16.34 2.06 8.63
CA GLY A 87 16.61 0.78 9.26
C GLY A 87 15.86 -0.36 8.55
N VAL A 88 15.80 -1.51 9.20
CA VAL A 88 15.08 -2.71 8.71
C VAL A 88 13.55 -2.55 8.67
N VAL A 89 13.03 -1.40 9.06
CA VAL A 89 11.59 -1.09 9.10
C VAL A 89 11.29 0.19 8.36
N PHE A 90 10.29 0.16 7.49
CA PHE A 90 9.71 1.33 6.85
C PHE A 90 8.22 1.42 7.17
N THR A 91 7.72 2.63 7.35
CA THR A 91 6.29 2.92 7.51
C THR A 91 5.84 3.95 6.48
N GLY A 92 4.72 3.71 5.85
CA GLY A 92 4.15 4.63 4.87
C GLY A 92 2.63 4.74 5.00
N THR A 93 2.07 5.67 4.25
CA THR A 93 0.63 5.90 4.18
C THR A 93 0.19 5.88 2.73
N LEU A 94 -0.82 5.06 2.42
CA LEU A 94 -1.39 4.94 1.08
C LEU A 94 -2.56 5.92 0.94
N SER A 95 -2.59 6.65 -0.17
CA SER A 95 -3.70 7.53 -0.54
C SER A 95 -3.85 7.65 -2.05
N GLY A 96 -4.98 8.19 -2.51
CA GLY A 96 -5.25 8.40 -3.93
C GLY A 96 -6.19 7.35 -4.51
N ALA A 97 -7.36 7.19 -3.89
CA ALA A 97 -8.46 6.38 -4.39
C ALA A 97 -9.76 7.18 -4.37
N THR A 98 -10.71 6.81 -5.21
CA THR A 98 -12.04 7.41 -5.29
C THR A 98 -13.07 6.35 -5.68
N ASP A 99 -14.31 6.61 -5.28
CA ASP A 99 -15.46 5.79 -5.63
C ASP A 99 -16.64 6.71 -5.95
N VAL A 100 -17.52 6.29 -6.87
CA VAL A 100 -18.61 7.14 -7.35
C VAL A 100 -19.81 7.13 -6.40
N ASP A 101 -20.06 6.03 -5.72
CA ASP A 101 -21.22 5.82 -4.84
C ASP A 101 -20.86 5.73 -3.36
N ASP A 102 -19.57 5.65 -3.01
CA ASP A 102 -19.09 5.69 -1.64
C ASP A 102 -18.24 6.94 -1.35
N PRO A 103 -18.32 7.51 -0.14
CA PRO A 103 -17.42 8.59 0.25
C PRO A 103 -15.95 8.14 0.13
N ASP A 104 -15.13 8.93 -0.54
CA ASP A 104 -13.70 8.65 -0.77
C ASP A 104 -12.96 8.26 0.52
N GLY A 105 -13.35 8.87 1.65
CA GLY A 105 -12.74 8.61 2.95
C GLY A 105 -13.01 7.24 3.56
N GLN A 106 -13.92 6.43 3.02
CA GLN A 106 -14.23 5.08 3.55
C GLN A 106 -13.53 3.95 2.80
N LEU A 107 -12.78 4.29 1.76
CA LEU A 107 -12.03 3.34 0.98
C LEU A 107 -10.80 2.82 1.75
N ARG A 108 -10.46 1.56 1.54
CA ARG A 108 -9.31 0.91 2.17
C ARG A 108 -8.37 0.35 1.12
N PHE A 109 -7.11 0.68 1.23
CA PHE A 109 -6.10 -0.04 0.46
C PHE A 109 -5.85 -1.40 1.12
N MET A 110 -5.67 -2.42 0.29
CA MET A 110 -5.38 -3.79 0.74
C MET A 110 -4.29 -4.41 -0.12
N LEU A 111 -3.51 -5.31 0.44
CA LEU A 111 -2.51 -6.07 -0.29
C LEU A 111 -3.19 -7.20 -1.08
N VAL A 112 -2.61 -7.58 -2.20
CA VAL A 112 -3.07 -8.74 -2.98
C VAL A 112 -2.35 -9.98 -2.48
N GLY A 113 -3.08 -10.87 -1.85
CA GLY A 113 -2.57 -12.15 -1.36
C GLY A 113 -2.16 -13.11 -2.47
N LYS A 114 -1.48 -14.20 -2.13
CA LYS A 114 -1.03 -15.22 -3.09
C LYS A 114 -2.16 -15.93 -3.82
N ASP A 115 -3.35 -15.93 -3.26
CA ASP A 115 -4.58 -16.45 -3.87
C ASP A 115 -5.35 -15.40 -4.69
N GLY A 116 -4.79 -14.20 -4.83
CA GLY A 116 -5.39 -13.08 -5.53
C GLY A 116 -6.43 -12.31 -4.73
N LYS A 117 -6.64 -12.63 -3.45
CA LYS A 117 -7.62 -11.95 -2.60
C LYS A 117 -6.97 -10.81 -1.80
N PRO A 118 -7.77 -9.78 -1.45
CA PRO A 118 -7.32 -8.73 -0.56
C PRO A 118 -6.97 -9.27 0.84
N VAL A 119 -5.80 -8.87 1.35
CA VAL A 119 -5.30 -9.22 2.70
C VAL A 119 -4.70 -7.98 3.37
N THR A 120 -4.59 -8.02 4.70
CA THR A 120 -3.98 -6.94 5.50
C THR A 120 -2.53 -7.22 5.89
N GLU A 121 -2.07 -8.45 5.68
CA GLU A 121 -0.70 -8.87 5.94
C GLU A 121 -0.22 -9.77 4.81
N LEU A 122 1.01 -9.56 4.37
CA LEU A 122 1.63 -10.38 3.33
C LEU A 122 3.12 -10.56 3.60
N LYS A 123 3.55 -11.83 3.63
CA LYS A 123 4.97 -12.16 3.58
C LYS A 123 5.44 -12.07 2.13
N THR A 124 6.34 -11.11 1.88
CA THR A 124 7.00 -10.85 0.61
C THR A 124 8.20 -11.79 0.40
N GLU A 125 9.06 -11.47 -0.54
CA GLU A 125 10.26 -12.29 -0.78
C GLU A 125 11.32 -12.10 0.30
N TYR A 126 11.48 -10.86 0.81
CA TYR A 126 12.54 -10.49 1.76
C TYR A 126 12.01 -9.86 3.04
N GLY A 127 10.70 -9.79 3.23
CA GLY A 127 10.13 -9.16 4.41
C GLY A 127 8.66 -9.48 4.64
N THR A 128 8.02 -8.60 5.40
CA THR A 128 6.57 -8.68 5.69
C THR A 128 5.96 -7.29 5.65
N ILE A 129 4.84 -7.15 4.97
CA ILE A 129 4.02 -5.92 4.96
C ILE A 129 2.78 -6.16 5.80
N VAL A 130 2.49 -5.23 6.71
CA VAL A 130 1.28 -5.21 7.53
C VAL A 130 0.57 -3.88 7.33
N LEU A 131 -0.73 -3.93 7.03
CA LEU A 131 -1.59 -2.75 6.95
C LEU A 131 -2.29 -2.49 8.27
N THR A 132 -2.44 -1.21 8.61
CA THR A 132 -3.25 -0.73 9.72
C THR A 132 -4.14 0.41 9.26
N TYR A 133 -5.28 0.58 9.93
CA TYR A 133 -6.29 1.57 9.56
C TYR A 133 -6.55 2.50 10.73
N GLU A 134 -6.57 3.78 10.43
CA GLU A 134 -6.97 4.83 11.37
C GLU A 134 -8.22 5.51 10.83
N THR A 135 -9.14 5.85 11.72
CA THR A 135 -10.31 6.66 11.36
C THR A 135 -10.05 8.11 11.77
N ALA A 136 -9.99 8.99 10.79
CA ALA A 136 -9.81 10.42 11.01
C ALA A 136 -11.06 11.07 11.64
N ALA A 137 -10.92 12.31 12.10
CA ALA A 137 -12.01 13.04 12.76
C ALA A 137 -13.23 13.31 11.86
N ASP A 138 -13.03 13.34 10.55
CA ASP A 138 -14.09 13.48 9.53
C ASP A 138 -14.74 12.15 9.12
N GLY A 139 -14.29 11.03 9.70
CA GLY A 139 -14.79 9.69 9.41
C GLY A 139 -14.04 8.98 8.29
N SER A 140 -13.07 9.63 7.65
CA SER A 140 -12.26 9.01 6.60
C SER A 140 -11.35 7.90 7.16
N ILE A 141 -11.02 6.93 6.32
CA ILE A 141 -10.10 5.84 6.66
C ILE A 141 -8.73 6.15 6.07
N ILE A 142 -7.72 6.21 6.94
CA ILE A 142 -6.32 6.34 6.54
C ILE A 142 -5.71 4.94 6.59
N THR A 143 -5.09 4.53 5.49
CA THR A 143 -4.38 3.25 5.43
C THR A 143 -2.90 3.48 5.61
N HIS A 144 -2.35 2.96 6.70
CA HIS A 144 -0.92 2.90 6.95
C HIS A 144 -0.38 1.50 6.64
N TYR A 145 0.87 1.43 6.26
CA TYR A 145 1.58 0.15 6.18
C TYR A 145 2.91 0.20 6.91
N LYS A 146 3.31 -0.96 7.38
CA LYS A 146 4.63 -1.21 7.94
C LYS A 146 5.27 -2.35 7.16
N TYR A 147 6.40 -2.10 6.53
CA TYR A 147 7.28 -3.14 6.01
C TYR A 147 8.35 -3.44 7.05
N THR A 148 8.62 -4.72 7.27
CA THR A 148 9.71 -5.20 8.13
C THR A 148 10.56 -6.16 7.33
N LEU A 149 11.84 -5.82 7.15
CA LEU A 149 12.82 -6.65 6.45
C LEU A 149 13.15 -7.89 7.28
N ASP A 150 13.27 -9.05 6.63
CA ASP A 150 13.82 -10.28 7.24
C ASP A 150 15.36 -10.20 7.21
N ASN A 151 15.90 -9.43 8.14
CA ASN A 151 17.31 -9.03 8.17
C ASN A 151 18.29 -10.20 8.34
N GLU A 152 17.83 -11.34 8.85
CA GLU A 152 18.65 -12.53 9.06
C GLU A 152 18.49 -13.58 7.94
N SER A 153 17.84 -13.22 6.85
CA SER A 153 17.59 -14.12 5.73
C SER A 153 18.86 -14.33 4.88
N THR A 154 19.38 -15.54 4.84
CA THR A 154 20.49 -15.91 3.93
C THR A 154 20.17 -15.65 2.46
N LYS A 155 18.89 -15.76 2.09
CA LYS A 155 18.40 -15.43 0.75
C LYS A 155 18.56 -13.95 0.41
N LEU A 156 18.29 -13.09 1.41
CA LEU A 156 18.51 -11.65 1.29
C LEU A 156 19.99 -11.35 1.10
N ASP A 157 20.86 -11.94 1.94
CA ASP A 157 22.32 -11.78 1.83
C ASP A 157 22.86 -12.18 0.45
N GLU A 158 22.42 -13.32 -0.06
CA GLU A 158 22.81 -13.79 -1.39
C GLU A 158 22.35 -12.87 -2.50
N ALA A 159 21.16 -12.26 -2.38
CA ALA A 159 20.63 -11.32 -3.34
C ALA A 159 21.39 -9.99 -3.32
N LEU A 160 21.58 -9.43 -2.12
CA LEU A 160 22.31 -8.17 -1.93
C LEU A 160 23.77 -8.27 -2.36
N ASN A 161 24.43 -9.41 -2.11
CA ASN A 161 25.83 -9.62 -2.51
C ASN A 161 26.05 -9.60 -4.05
N LYS A 162 25.01 -9.79 -4.84
CA LYS A 162 25.06 -9.71 -6.31
C LYS A 162 24.90 -8.29 -6.85
N LEU A 163 24.43 -7.36 -6.03
CA LEU A 163 24.23 -5.97 -6.42
C LEU A 163 25.58 -5.23 -6.52
N GLN A 164 25.65 -4.29 -7.44
CA GLN A 164 26.75 -3.33 -7.54
C GLN A 164 26.49 -2.15 -6.57
N ASN A 165 27.51 -1.33 -6.38
CA ASN A 165 27.39 -0.15 -5.50
C ASN A 165 26.31 0.80 -6.03
N GLY A 166 25.40 1.18 -5.15
CA GLY A 166 24.28 2.07 -5.46
C GLY A 166 23.04 1.40 -6.05
N GLU A 167 23.10 0.08 -6.31
CA GLU A 167 21.91 -0.67 -6.71
C GLU A 167 21.07 -1.05 -5.49
N THR A 168 19.76 -1.13 -5.70
CA THR A 168 18.78 -1.57 -4.70
C THR A 168 18.13 -2.87 -5.11
N LEU A 169 17.69 -3.66 -4.15
CA LEU A 169 16.90 -4.86 -4.35
C LEU A 169 15.42 -4.52 -4.13
N PRO A 170 14.57 -4.57 -5.18
CA PRO A 170 13.16 -4.31 -4.98
C PRO A 170 12.47 -5.51 -4.33
N ASP A 171 11.61 -5.21 -3.35
CA ASP A 171 10.63 -6.11 -2.75
C ASP A 171 9.28 -5.40 -2.69
N GLY A 172 8.20 -6.07 -2.32
CA GLY A 172 6.93 -5.42 -2.19
C GLY A 172 5.72 -6.29 -2.50
N ALA A 173 4.63 -5.64 -2.86
CA ALA A 173 3.36 -6.29 -3.13
C ALA A 173 2.51 -5.48 -4.11
N LYS A 174 1.50 -6.11 -4.69
CA LYS A 174 0.42 -5.39 -5.34
C LYS A 174 -0.60 -4.92 -4.31
N VAL A 175 -1.16 -3.75 -4.55
CA VAL A 175 -2.24 -3.17 -3.76
C VAL A 175 -3.49 -2.97 -4.60
N VAL A 176 -4.64 -3.10 -3.96
CA VAL A 176 -5.97 -2.81 -4.48
C VAL A 176 -6.69 -1.88 -3.52
N VAL A 177 -7.76 -1.27 -3.99
CA VAL A 177 -8.69 -0.52 -3.13
C VAL A 177 -9.95 -1.34 -2.94
N VAL A 178 -10.53 -1.28 -1.75
CA VAL A 178 -11.77 -1.97 -1.39
C VAL A 178 -12.73 -0.95 -0.79
N ASP A 179 -13.97 -0.94 -1.27
CA ASP A 179 -15.05 -0.11 -0.76
C ASP A 179 -15.69 -0.67 0.54
N PRO A 180 -16.59 0.07 1.20
CA PRO A 180 -17.30 -0.41 2.39
C PRO A 180 -18.20 -1.63 2.14
N HIS A 181 -18.60 -1.87 0.90
CA HIS A 181 -19.47 -2.96 0.48
C HIS A 181 -18.72 -4.22 0.04
N GLY A 182 -17.37 -4.13 -0.01
CA GLY A 182 -16.47 -5.26 -0.30
C GLY A 182 -16.12 -5.42 -1.77
N LYS A 183 -16.46 -4.45 -2.64
CA LYS A 183 -16.04 -4.48 -4.03
C LYS A 183 -14.60 -4.00 -4.15
N VAL A 184 -13.86 -4.60 -5.05
CA VAL A 184 -12.42 -4.42 -5.21
C VAL A 184 -12.13 -3.69 -6.51
N SER A 185 -11.19 -2.76 -6.51
CA SER A 185 -10.73 -2.08 -7.72
C SER A 185 -10.27 -3.09 -8.77
N GLU A 186 -10.59 -2.82 -10.04
CA GLU A 186 -10.12 -3.65 -11.16
C GLU A 186 -8.61 -3.47 -11.38
N GLU A 187 -8.11 -2.26 -11.21
CA GLU A 187 -6.69 -1.93 -11.31
C GLU A 187 -5.96 -2.32 -10.02
N GLN A 188 -4.70 -2.73 -10.18
CA GLN A 188 -3.74 -2.96 -9.10
C GLN A 188 -2.53 -2.05 -9.29
N LYS A 189 -1.96 -1.55 -8.19
CA LYS A 189 -0.71 -0.79 -8.19
C LYS A 189 0.39 -1.59 -7.50
N ASP A 190 1.63 -1.34 -7.87
CA ASP A 190 2.79 -1.94 -7.21
C ASP A 190 3.21 -1.06 -6.03
N LEU A 191 3.26 -1.63 -4.83
CA LEU A 191 3.93 -1.08 -3.66
C LEU A 191 5.35 -1.64 -3.65
N THR A 192 6.34 -0.78 -3.83
CA THR A 192 7.74 -1.15 -3.96
C THR A 192 8.54 -0.68 -2.75
N ILE A 193 9.31 -1.57 -2.16
CA ILE A 193 10.27 -1.28 -1.11
C ILE A 193 11.66 -1.55 -1.67
N ASN A 194 12.49 -0.53 -1.73
CA ASN A 194 13.87 -0.62 -2.17
C ASN A 194 14.74 -1.02 -0.99
N ILE A 195 15.36 -2.18 -1.06
CA ILE A 195 16.27 -2.68 -0.04
C ILE A 195 17.68 -2.27 -0.44
N HIS A 196 18.31 -1.50 0.42
CA HIS A 196 19.69 -1.06 0.27
C HIS A 196 20.64 -2.04 0.92
N LYS A 197 21.78 -2.22 0.29
CA LYS A 197 22.92 -2.97 0.84
C LYS A 197 23.47 -2.25 2.06
N PRO A 198 23.97 -2.97 3.10
CA PRO A 198 24.76 -2.34 4.15
C PRO A 198 25.96 -1.60 3.54
N ASP A 199 26.29 -0.44 4.05
CA ASP A 199 27.50 0.26 3.60
C ASP A 199 28.70 -0.59 3.99
N ASN A 200 29.32 -1.22 2.98
CA ASN A 200 30.61 -1.93 3.15
C ASN A 200 31.80 -0.96 3.22
N GLU A 201 31.55 0.32 3.10
CA GLU A 201 32.53 1.29 3.54
C GLU A 201 32.47 1.24 5.05
N GLY A 202 33.48 0.63 5.66
CA GLY A 202 33.64 0.44 7.11
C GLY A 202 33.21 1.68 7.87
N GLY A 203 31.96 1.88 7.88
CA GLY A 203 31.31 3.06 8.38
C GLY A 203 30.83 2.82 9.78
N TRP A 204 31.72 2.53 10.55
CA TRP A 204 31.96 3.39 11.67
C TRP A 204 32.42 4.72 11.08
N ASP A 205 31.63 5.76 11.18
CA ASP A 205 32.14 7.14 11.13
C ASP A 205 33.10 7.40 12.29
N GLY A 206 33.82 6.42 12.73
CA GLY A 206 34.68 6.46 13.84
C GLY A 206 35.40 5.18 14.21
N GLY A 207 35.42 4.13 13.41
CA GLY A 207 36.15 2.97 13.80
C GLY A 207 36.47 1.97 12.69
N ALA A 208 37.74 1.71 12.49
CA ALA A 208 38.21 0.67 11.57
C ALA A 208 37.61 -0.68 11.91
N GLY A 209 36.84 -1.26 10.98
CA GLY A 209 36.45 -2.66 11.05
C GLY A 209 37.72 -3.52 11.15
N LEU A 210 37.84 -4.29 12.21
CA LEU A 210 38.95 -5.21 12.38
C LEU A 210 38.81 -6.36 11.37
N ILE A 211 39.53 -6.28 10.25
CA ILE A 211 39.67 -7.40 9.34
C ILE A 211 40.70 -8.35 9.95
N ILE A 212 40.24 -9.45 10.52
CA ILE A 212 41.14 -10.53 10.95
C ILE A 212 41.41 -11.38 9.71
N ASP A 213 42.59 -11.22 9.13
CA ASP A 213 43.10 -12.12 8.11
C ASP A 213 43.57 -13.41 8.80
N ALA A 214 42.78 -14.46 8.68
CA ALA A 214 43.03 -15.74 9.33
C ALA A 214 44.29 -16.47 8.82
N ASP A 215 44.87 -16.02 7.68
CA ASP A 215 46.04 -16.64 7.07
C ASP A 215 47.38 -16.04 7.54
N LYS A 216 47.37 -15.00 8.39
CA LYS A 216 48.60 -14.44 8.98
C LYS A 216 48.71 -14.81 10.44
N SER A 217 49.64 -15.68 10.72
CA SER A 217 49.94 -16.21 12.05
C SER A 217 50.64 -15.25 13.00
N GLU A 218 50.79 -13.96 12.66
CA GLU A 218 51.37 -12.96 13.51
C GLU A 218 50.45 -11.73 13.60
N PHE A 219 49.96 -11.48 14.81
CA PHE A 219 49.17 -10.31 15.13
C PHE A 219 50.11 -9.16 15.52
N ASN A 220 50.63 -8.45 14.51
CA ASN A 220 51.35 -7.19 14.71
C ASN A 220 50.48 -6.04 14.23
N GLY A 221 49.36 -5.77 14.92
CA GLY A 221 48.43 -4.75 14.54
C GLY A 221 48.54 -3.47 15.32
N ALA A 222 48.91 -2.37 14.68
CA ALA A 222 48.56 -1.05 15.19
C ALA A 222 47.11 -0.77 14.76
N VAL A 223 46.25 -0.46 15.73
CA VAL A 223 44.92 0.09 15.46
C VAL A 223 45.12 1.56 15.13
N VAL A 224 44.77 1.97 13.93
CA VAL A 224 44.82 3.38 13.53
C VAL A 224 43.40 3.91 13.67
N GLU A 225 43.19 4.81 14.57
CA GLU A 225 41.97 5.59 14.71
C GLU A 225 42.12 6.91 13.96
N ASP A 226 41.18 7.28 13.10
CA ASP A 226 41.13 8.54 12.36
C ASP A 226 42.38 8.87 11.51
N GLY A 227 43.03 7.86 10.96
CA GLY A 227 44.22 8.07 10.14
C GLY A 227 45.41 8.68 10.88
N ARG A 228 45.42 8.65 12.19
CA ARG A 228 46.57 9.05 13.02
C ARG A 228 47.28 7.82 13.51
N ASP A 229 48.59 7.76 13.29
CA ASP A 229 49.48 6.74 13.88
C ASP A 229 49.44 6.82 15.40
N LEU A 230 49.07 5.74 16.06
CA LEU A 230 49.26 5.63 17.50
C LEU A 230 50.78 5.59 17.80
N PRO A 231 51.23 6.27 18.86
CA PRO A 231 52.62 6.19 19.26
C PRO A 231 52.99 4.73 19.53
N GLN A 232 54.05 4.28 18.87
CA GLN A 232 54.61 2.94 19.05
C GLN A 232 54.90 2.71 20.53
N THR A 233 54.30 1.68 21.12
CA THR A 233 54.74 1.23 22.44
C THR A 233 56.16 0.67 22.31
N PRO A 234 57.10 1.05 23.17
CA PRO A 234 58.43 0.50 23.13
C PRO A 234 58.39 -1.02 23.35
N ASP A 235 59.15 -1.75 22.52
CA ASP A 235 59.39 -3.17 22.70
C ASP A 235 59.79 -3.48 24.15
N VAL A 236 58.98 -4.30 24.81
CA VAL A 236 59.35 -4.85 26.11
C VAL A 236 60.11 -6.13 25.81
N THR A 237 61.38 -6.06 25.84
CA THR A 237 62.29 -7.22 25.82
C THR A 237 62.11 -8.05 27.05
#